data_f9fde9b2864279780ec2d677b945e2a5
#
_entry.id   f9fde9b2864279780ec2d677b945e2a5
#
_cell.length_a   1.000
_cell.length_b   1.000
_cell.length_c   1.000
_cell.angle_alpha   90.00
_cell.angle_beta   90.00
_cell.angle_gamma   90.00
#
_symmetry.space_group_name_H-M   'P 1'
#
loop_
_entity.id
_entity.type
_entity.pdbx_description
1 polymer ?
#
loop_
_entity_poly.entity_id
_entity_poly.type
_entity_poly.pdbx_seq_one_letter_code
_entity_poly.pdbx_strand_id
1 'polypeptide(L)'
;MPLVFIKDIDTDTRLGLWKIADELHADEVCPQMVCEELKRKCARRQKETVAVYALLHAMTGRRDLVIGHNADGKPTLDGYIISVSHTIGYASIIMSKTSNVAVDVEYRNNRVFRIVDKFLTKQETALLNGLLQTKDTTLKTIASLTESHDAQTALLLCWCAKETIYKYFSEEKLMFDEMQICLEEFGQEGTFYCTNLRQDIKKTITYMQNEEFVLTYTL
;
A
#
# COMPACT_ATOMS: atom_id res chain seq x y z
N MET A 1 -1.84 13.34 17.08
CA MET A 1 -0.76 12.34 17.18
C MET A 1 -0.56 11.69 15.83
N PRO A 2 0.67 11.54 15.33
CA PRO A 2 0.89 11.03 13.97
C PRO A 2 0.72 9.50 13.83
N LEU A 3 0.78 8.68 14.90
CA LEU A 3 0.44 7.26 14.85
C LEU A 3 -1.06 7.09 14.64
N VAL A 4 -1.46 6.47 13.53
CA VAL A 4 -2.88 6.19 13.22
C VAL A 4 -3.29 4.90 13.91
N PHE A 5 -2.55 3.80 13.66
CA PHE A 5 -2.75 2.53 14.36
C PHE A 5 -1.50 1.63 14.27
N ILE A 6 -1.43 0.66 15.18
CA ILE A 6 -0.66 -0.58 15.06
C ILE A 6 -1.65 -1.72 15.33
N LYS A 7 -1.72 -2.70 14.42
CA LYS A 7 -2.61 -3.85 14.49
C LYS A 7 -1.79 -5.13 14.43
N ASP A 8 -1.95 -6.01 15.40
CA ASP A 8 -1.47 -7.39 15.32
C ASP A 8 -2.42 -8.16 14.39
N ILE A 9 -1.90 -8.66 13.27
CA ILE A 9 -2.66 -9.45 12.29
C ILE A 9 -2.71 -10.90 12.77
N ASP A 10 -1.58 -11.40 13.26
CA ASP A 10 -1.43 -12.68 13.95
C ASP A 10 -0.30 -12.56 15.01
N THR A 11 0.15 -13.70 15.57
CA THR A 11 1.19 -13.75 16.61
C THR A 11 2.55 -13.21 16.13
N ASP A 12 2.83 -13.28 14.83
CA ASP A 12 4.13 -12.96 14.25
C ASP A 12 4.10 -11.75 13.31
N THR A 13 2.90 -11.28 12.95
CA THR A 13 2.70 -10.26 11.92
C THR A 13 2.01 -9.02 12.47
N ARG A 14 2.62 -7.85 12.22
CA ARG A 14 2.09 -6.53 12.58
C ARG A 14 1.95 -5.63 11.37
N LEU A 15 0.88 -4.85 11.35
CA LEU A 15 0.62 -3.78 10.40
C LEU A 15 0.55 -2.45 11.14
N GLY A 16 1.23 -1.44 10.62
CA GLY A 16 1.18 -0.09 11.16
C GLY A 16 0.92 0.96 10.09
N LEU A 17 0.25 2.04 10.51
CA LEU A 17 0.00 3.23 9.70
C LEU A 17 0.35 4.49 10.48
N TRP A 18 1.07 5.40 9.84
CA TRP A 18 1.54 6.67 10.38
C TRP A 18 1.11 7.83 9.49
N LYS A 19 0.55 8.89 10.08
CA LYS A 19 0.27 10.15 9.38
C LYS A 19 1.54 11.01 9.39
N ILE A 20 2.05 11.35 8.21
CA ILE A 20 3.26 12.17 8.07
C ILE A 20 2.94 13.60 8.54
N ALA A 21 3.65 14.06 9.55
CA ALA A 21 3.54 15.42 10.11
C ALA A 21 4.90 16.10 10.07
N ASP A 22 4.89 17.44 10.12
CA ASP A 22 6.11 18.27 10.04
C ASP A 22 6.92 18.32 11.36
N GLU A 23 6.40 17.73 12.43
CA GLU A 23 6.91 17.89 13.79
C GLU A 23 8.05 16.92 14.18
N LEU A 24 8.38 15.93 13.32
CA LEU A 24 9.39 14.92 13.62
C LEU A 24 10.74 15.28 12.98
N HIS A 25 11.79 15.24 13.79
CA HIS A 25 13.16 15.40 13.32
C HIS A 25 13.87 14.04 13.18
N ALA A 26 14.74 13.93 12.17
CA ALA A 26 15.41 12.67 11.85
C ALA A 26 16.27 12.14 13.01
N ASP A 27 16.97 13.02 13.74
CA ASP A 27 17.82 12.69 14.88
C ASP A 27 17.06 12.13 16.09
N GLU A 28 15.74 12.35 16.15
CA GLU A 28 14.89 11.81 17.21
C GLU A 28 14.49 10.35 16.99
N VAL A 29 14.40 9.91 15.73
CA VAL A 29 13.79 8.62 15.38
C VAL A 29 14.66 7.73 14.49
N CYS A 30 15.58 8.29 13.70
CA CYS A 30 16.41 7.54 12.77
C CYS A 30 17.76 7.16 13.38
N PRO A 31 18.34 6.01 13.03
CA PRO A 31 19.75 5.71 13.28
C PRO A 31 20.67 6.76 12.64
N GLN A 32 21.84 7.03 13.26
CA GLN A 32 22.76 8.07 12.80
C GLN A 32 23.15 7.94 11.33
N MET A 33 23.42 6.72 10.86
CA MET A 33 23.77 6.49 9.44
C MET A 33 22.64 6.89 8.48
N VAL A 34 21.39 6.70 8.89
CA VAL A 34 20.22 7.11 8.09
C VAL A 34 20.10 8.63 8.08
N CYS A 35 20.35 9.30 9.21
CA CYS A 35 20.38 10.76 9.28
C CYS A 35 21.41 11.37 8.31
N GLU A 36 22.58 10.74 8.16
CA GLU A 36 23.61 11.20 7.21
C GLU A 36 23.15 11.03 5.74
N GLU A 37 22.49 9.93 5.43
CA GLU A 37 21.93 9.71 4.08
C GLU A 37 20.81 10.69 3.75
N LEU A 38 19.94 11.00 4.74
CA LEU A 38 18.82 11.92 4.59
C LEU A 38 19.25 13.33 4.20
N LYS A 39 20.41 13.81 4.64
CA LYS A 39 20.94 15.12 4.25
C LYS A 39 21.04 15.33 2.74
N ARG A 40 21.14 14.23 1.97
CA ARG A 40 21.23 14.25 0.49
C ARG A 40 19.89 14.09 -0.22
N LYS A 41 18.79 13.86 0.52
CA LYS A 41 17.45 13.66 -0.04
C LYS A 41 16.67 14.98 -0.06
N CYS A 42 15.71 15.11 -0.97
CA CYS A 42 14.77 16.23 -0.95
C CYS A 42 13.86 16.18 0.29
N ALA A 43 13.35 17.34 0.72
CA ALA A 43 12.55 17.48 1.93
C ALA A 43 11.37 16.48 2.03
N ARG A 44 10.69 16.21 0.90
CA ARG A 44 9.61 15.22 0.86
C ARG A 44 10.11 13.82 1.25
N ARG A 45 11.22 13.36 0.66
CA ARG A 45 11.81 12.04 0.95
C ARG A 45 12.34 11.95 2.37
N GLN A 46 12.85 13.06 2.93
CA GLN A 46 13.24 13.11 4.33
C GLN A 46 12.03 12.84 5.23
N LYS A 47 10.91 13.55 5.05
CA LYS A 47 9.68 13.36 5.83
C LYS A 47 9.11 11.94 5.70
N GLU A 48 9.06 11.39 4.50
CA GLU A 48 8.61 10.01 4.26
C GLU A 48 9.48 9.00 5.03
N THR A 49 10.81 9.13 4.96
CA THR A 49 11.74 8.24 5.67
C THR A 49 11.63 8.39 7.19
N VAL A 50 11.59 9.62 7.69
CA VAL A 50 11.41 9.89 9.13
C VAL A 50 10.14 9.26 9.67
N ALA A 51 9.03 9.36 8.94
CA ALA A 51 7.75 8.75 9.30
C ALA A 51 7.83 7.21 9.32
N VAL A 52 8.53 6.60 8.36
CA VAL A 52 8.77 5.14 8.31
C VAL A 52 9.56 4.71 9.55
N TYR A 53 10.63 5.41 9.94
CA TYR A 53 11.41 5.05 11.13
C TYR A 53 10.67 5.32 12.43
N ALA A 54 9.86 6.38 12.51
CA ALA A 54 8.99 6.64 13.66
C ALA A 54 7.98 5.50 13.86
N LEU A 55 7.36 5.03 12.75
CA LEU A 55 6.46 3.89 12.77
C LEU A 55 7.19 2.61 13.15
N LEU A 56 8.35 2.32 12.57
CA LEU A 56 9.16 1.15 12.90
C LEU A 56 9.52 1.12 14.40
N HIS A 57 9.94 2.27 14.96
CA HIS A 57 10.20 2.39 16.38
C HIS A 57 8.95 2.14 17.23
N ALA A 58 7.80 2.72 16.85
CA ALA A 58 6.54 2.49 17.55
C ALA A 58 6.10 1.02 17.52
N MET A 59 6.37 0.30 16.42
CA MET A 59 6.02 -1.12 16.26
C MET A 59 6.96 -2.06 17.03
N THR A 60 8.23 -1.70 17.20
CA THR A 60 9.27 -2.60 17.73
C THR A 60 9.84 -2.21 19.08
N GLY A 61 9.71 -0.94 19.48
CA GLY A 61 10.42 -0.35 20.63
C GLY A 61 11.93 -0.15 20.39
N ARG A 62 12.45 -0.44 19.18
CA ARG A 62 13.89 -0.44 18.85
C ARG A 62 14.23 0.72 17.92
N ARG A 63 15.29 1.47 18.26
CA ARG A 63 15.81 2.58 17.45
C ARG A 63 17.08 2.22 16.66
N ASP A 64 17.66 1.06 16.93
CA ASP A 64 18.88 0.56 16.31
C ASP A 64 18.63 -0.17 14.98
N LEU A 65 17.37 -0.47 14.67
CA LEU A 65 17.01 -1.17 13.43
C LEU A 65 17.23 -0.27 12.22
N VAL A 66 17.89 -0.83 11.20
CA VAL A 66 18.15 -0.17 9.91
C VAL A 66 17.44 -0.93 8.80
N ILE A 67 16.59 -0.24 8.04
CA ILE A 67 15.98 -0.79 6.83
C ILE A 67 17.00 -0.73 5.71
N GLY A 68 17.46 -1.90 5.27
CA GLY A 68 18.28 -2.07 4.08
C GLY A 68 17.41 -2.32 2.84
N HIS A 69 18.06 -2.60 1.71
CA HIS A 69 17.40 -3.02 0.48
C HIS A 69 18.23 -4.13 -0.18
N ASN A 70 17.56 -5.15 -0.71
CA ASN A 70 18.22 -6.18 -1.51
C ASN A 70 18.52 -5.67 -2.95
N ALA A 71 19.08 -6.53 -3.79
CA ALA A 71 19.44 -6.18 -5.18
C ALA A 71 18.23 -5.76 -6.04
N ASP A 72 17.02 -6.24 -5.71
CA ASP A 72 15.77 -5.89 -6.42
C ASP A 72 15.07 -4.67 -5.82
N GLY A 73 15.67 -4.03 -4.80
CA GLY A 73 15.11 -2.86 -4.14
C GLY A 73 14.04 -3.18 -3.07
N LYS A 74 13.80 -4.47 -2.76
CA LYS A 74 12.88 -4.85 -1.67
C LYS A 74 13.50 -4.47 -0.33
N PRO A 75 12.74 -3.85 0.59
CA PRO A 75 13.24 -3.52 1.92
C PRO A 75 13.58 -4.79 2.71
N THR A 76 14.68 -4.72 3.46
CA THR A 76 15.16 -5.78 4.36
C THR A 76 15.30 -5.24 5.77
N LEU A 77 15.02 -6.09 6.77
CA LEU A 77 15.15 -5.75 8.18
C LEU A 77 15.62 -6.97 8.95
N ASP A 78 16.61 -6.79 9.82
CA ASP A 78 17.13 -7.89 10.62
C ASP A 78 16.04 -8.50 11.52
N GLY A 79 15.88 -9.83 11.42
CA GLY A 79 14.87 -10.58 12.17
C GLY A 79 13.43 -10.47 11.69
N TYR A 80 13.18 -9.78 10.55
CA TYR A 80 11.82 -9.61 10.01
C TYR A 80 11.79 -9.64 8.49
N ILE A 81 10.69 -10.17 7.96
CA ILE A 81 10.26 -9.95 6.58
C ILE A 81 9.38 -8.70 6.60
N ILE A 82 9.70 -7.70 5.79
CA ILE A 82 9.09 -6.37 5.87
C ILE A 82 8.62 -5.89 4.48
N SER A 83 7.51 -5.15 4.47
CA SER A 83 7.09 -4.34 3.33
C SER A 83 6.75 -2.94 3.81
N VAL A 84 7.15 -1.95 3.02
CA VAL A 84 6.96 -0.52 3.32
C VAL A 84 6.23 0.14 2.16
N SER A 85 5.28 1.00 2.47
CA SER A 85 4.65 1.89 1.51
C SER A 85 4.52 3.29 2.09
N HIS A 86 4.60 4.30 1.24
CA HIS A 86 4.32 5.69 1.62
C HIS A 86 3.71 6.45 0.46
N THR A 87 2.81 7.33 0.80
CA THR A 87 2.13 8.24 -0.12
C THR A 87 2.11 9.65 0.47
N ILE A 88 1.41 10.59 -0.16
CA ILE A 88 1.24 11.92 0.42
C ILE A 88 0.46 11.79 1.75
N GLY A 89 1.10 12.23 2.84
CA GLY A 89 0.51 12.27 4.18
C GLY A 89 0.54 10.95 4.95
N TYR A 90 0.96 9.82 4.36
CA TYR A 90 0.95 8.53 5.05
C TYR A 90 2.18 7.66 4.76
N ALA A 91 2.59 6.90 5.79
CA ALA A 91 3.55 5.81 5.68
C ALA A 91 2.98 4.56 6.36
N SER A 92 3.19 3.39 5.76
CA SER A 92 2.73 2.11 6.29
C SER A 92 3.85 1.09 6.28
N ILE A 93 3.86 0.24 7.30
CA ILE A 93 4.76 -0.92 7.42
C ILE A 93 3.90 -2.14 7.75
N ILE A 94 4.13 -3.23 7.03
CA ILE A 94 3.78 -4.57 7.51
C ILE A 94 5.07 -5.35 7.72
N MET A 95 5.15 -6.09 8.83
CA MET A 95 6.31 -6.89 9.19
C MET A 95 5.89 -8.21 9.80
N SER A 96 6.60 -9.28 9.44
CA SER A 96 6.39 -10.62 9.98
C SER A 96 7.71 -11.29 10.31
N LYS A 97 7.72 -12.19 11.29
CA LYS A 97 8.88 -13.03 11.60
C LYS A 97 8.98 -14.26 10.71
N THR A 98 7.86 -14.71 10.16
CA THR A 98 7.76 -16.05 9.54
C THR A 98 7.18 -16.01 8.13
N SER A 99 6.31 -15.07 7.81
CA SER A 99 5.55 -15.05 6.56
C SER A 99 6.00 -13.95 5.62
N ASN A 100 5.99 -14.21 4.30
CA ASN A 100 6.10 -13.15 3.32
C ASN A 100 4.90 -12.22 3.45
N VAL A 101 5.13 -10.91 3.35
CA VAL A 101 4.11 -9.88 3.57
C VAL A 101 4.29 -8.75 2.56
N ALA A 102 3.18 -8.10 2.23
CA ALA A 102 3.21 -6.89 1.43
C ALA A 102 2.11 -5.90 1.84
N VAL A 103 2.39 -4.61 1.71
CA VAL A 103 1.46 -3.51 1.98
C VAL A 103 1.60 -2.42 0.94
N ASP A 104 0.47 -1.83 0.59
CA ASP A 104 0.42 -0.56 -0.13
C ASP A 104 -0.57 0.40 0.50
N VAL A 105 -0.25 1.71 0.44
CA VAL A 105 -1.12 2.79 0.91
C VAL A 105 -1.12 3.94 -0.09
N GLU A 106 -2.32 4.41 -0.43
CA GLU A 106 -2.50 5.56 -1.32
C GLU A 106 -3.44 6.60 -0.68
N TYR A 107 -3.06 7.87 -0.78
CA TYR A 107 -3.98 8.95 -0.42
C TYR A 107 -5.03 9.14 -1.51
N ARG A 108 -6.22 9.60 -1.12
CA ARG A 108 -7.29 9.84 -2.09
C ARG A 108 -6.99 11.02 -2.99
N ASN A 109 -7.01 10.76 -4.29
CA ASN A 109 -6.83 11.78 -5.32
C ASN A 109 -7.40 11.32 -6.66
N ASN A 110 -7.67 12.26 -7.56
CA ASN A 110 -8.23 11.98 -8.88
C ASN A 110 -7.19 11.53 -9.93
N ARG A 111 -5.92 11.38 -9.53
CA ARG A 111 -4.87 10.90 -10.45
C ARG A 111 -5.16 9.48 -10.93
N VAL A 112 -5.78 8.64 -10.08
CA VAL A 112 -6.10 7.25 -10.41
C VAL A 112 -6.95 7.13 -11.68
N PHE A 113 -7.89 8.05 -11.93
CA PHE A 113 -8.70 8.08 -13.15
C PHE A 113 -7.87 8.27 -14.44
N ARG A 114 -6.76 9.01 -14.34
CA ARG A 114 -5.89 9.30 -15.50
C ARG A 114 -4.94 8.17 -15.87
N ILE A 115 -4.81 7.18 -15.00
CA ILE A 115 -3.87 6.07 -15.17
C ILE A 115 -4.57 4.72 -15.28
N VAL A 116 -5.91 4.67 -15.31
CA VAL A 116 -6.71 3.43 -15.36
C VAL A 116 -6.19 2.47 -16.43
N ASP A 117 -6.02 2.95 -17.66
CA ASP A 117 -5.58 2.15 -18.81
C ASP A 117 -4.14 1.58 -18.66
N LYS A 118 -3.38 2.05 -17.65
CA LYS A 118 -2.03 1.57 -17.39
C LYS A 118 -1.99 0.35 -16.49
N PHE A 119 -3.02 0.15 -15.65
CA PHE A 119 -2.99 -0.91 -14.65
C PHE A 119 -4.22 -1.85 -14.69
N LEU A 120 -5.34 -1.46 -15.32
CA LEU A 120 -6.47 -2.35 -15.52
C LEU A 120 -6.52 -2.87 -16.96
N THR A 121 -6.77 -4.17 -17.09
CA THR A 121 -7.12 -4.79 -18.36
C THR A 121 -8.55 -4.40 -18.79
N LYS A 122 -8.88 -4.58 -20.06
CA LYS A 122 -10.24 -4.35 -20.56
C LYS A 122 -11.29 -5.20 -19.82
N GLN A 123 -10.92 -6.43 -19.45
CA GLN A 123 -11.80 -7.34 -18.71
C GLN A 123 -12.06 -6.82 -17.29
N GLU A 124 -11.02 -6.42 -16.55
CA GLU A 124 -11.15 -5.85 -15.21
C GLU A 124 -11.96 -4.55 -15.25
N THR A 125 -11.73 -3.70 -16.26
CA THR A 125 -12.51 -2.47 -16.45
C THR A 125 -13.99 -2.77 -16.69
N ALA A 126 -14.33 -3.79 -17.47
CA ALA A 126 -15.74 -4.20 -17.71
C ALA A 126 -16.40 -4.72 -16.42
N LEU A 127 -15.69 -5.55 -15.64
CA LEU A 127 -16.17 -6.05 -14.34
C LEU A 127 -16.40 -4.92 -13.34
N LEU A 128 -15.46 -3.99 -13.26
CA LEU A 128 -15.56 -2.84 -12.37
C LEU A 128 -16.71 -1.90 -12.75
N ASN A 129 -16.94 -1.69 -14.05
CA ASN A 129 -18.11 -0.95 -14.54
C ASN A 129 -19.42 -1.63 -14.13
N GLY A 130 -19.51 -2.96 -14.26
CA GLY A 130 -20.67 -3.73 -13.80
C GLY A 130 -20.92 -3.56 -12.30
N LEU A 131 -19.87 -3.68 -11.49
CA LEU A 131 -19.95 -3.48 -10.03
C LEU A 131 -20.46 -2.06 -9.66
N LEU A 132 -19.93 -1.03 -10.31
CA LEU A 132 -20.31 0.35 -10.03
C LEU A 132 -21.75 0.65 -10.49
N GLN A 133 -22.21 0.10 -11.60
CA GLN A 133 -23.59 0.24 -12.07
C GLN A 133 -24.61 -0.42 -11.14
N THR A 134 -24.25 -1.50 -10.44
CA THR A 134 -25.14 -2.10 -9.43
C THR A 134 -25.31 -1.21 -8.20
N LYS A 135 -24.31 -0.36 -7.89
CA LYS A 135 -24.36 0.59 -6.78
C LYS A 135 -25.08 1.90 -7.17
N ASP A 136 -24.92 2.34 -8.41
CA ASP A 136 -25.59 3.55 -8.95
C ASP A 136 -25.97 3.34 -10.42
N THR A 137 -27.27 3.15 -10.66
CA THR A 137 -27.84 2.91 -12.00
C THR A 137 -27.74 4.12 -12.94
N THR A 138 -27.35 5.28 -12.47
CA THR A 138 -27.15 6.49 -13.30
C THR A 138 -25.77 6.52 -13.98
N LEU A 139 -24.84 5.65 -13.56
CA LEU A 139 -23.47 5.61 -14.04
C LEU A 139 -23.35 4.83 -15.36
N LYS A 140 -22.88 5.48 -16.42
CA LYS A 140 -22.82 4.88 -17.76
C LYS A 140 -21.45 4.29 -18.14
N THR A 141 -20.34 4.82 -17.65
CA THR A 141 -18.97 4.34 -17.92
C THR A 141 -17.98 4.90 -16.87
N ILE A 142 -16.78 4.27 -16.70
CA ILE A 142 -15.70 4.84 -15.86
C ILE A 142 -15.33 6.25 -16.33
N ALA A 143 -15.41 6.56 -17.62
CA ALA A 143 -15.14 7.89 -18.14
C ALA A 143 -16.14 8.96 -17.67
N SER A 144 -17.38 8.57 -17.33
CA SER A 144 -18.41 9.43 -16.72
C SER A 144 -18.36 9.46 -15.19
N LEU A 145 -17.48 8.66 -14.57
CA LEU A 145 -17.36 8.44 -13.12
C LEU A 145 -16.32 9.34 -12.43
N THR A 146 -15.70 10.28 -13.14
CA THR A 146 -14.56 11.07 -12.66
C THR A 146 -14.80 11.88 -11.38
N GLU A 147 -16.03 11.89 -10.86
CA GLU A 147 -16.43 12.57 -9.63
C GLU A 147 -17.09 11.65 -8.60
N SER A 148 -17.31 10.36 -8.93
CA SER A 148 -17.90 9.41 -8.00
C SER A 148 -16.89 8.95 -6.95
N HIS A 149 -17.22 9.11 -5.67
CA HIS A 149 -16.43 8.58 -4.55
C HIS A 149 -16.25 7.05 -4.64
N ASP A 150 -17.31 6.33 -5.03
CA ASP A 150 -17.25 4.86 -5.18
C ASP A 150 -16.34 4.45 -6.32
N ALA A 151 -16.36 5.14 -7.44
CA ALA A 151 -15.45 4.87 -8.55
C ALA A 151 -13.99 5.14 -8.17
N GLN A 152 -13.72 6.25 -7.48
CA GLN A 152 -12.38 6.53 -6.96
C GLN A 152 -11.92 5.45 -6.00
N THR A 153 -12.79 5.02 -5.07
CA THR A 153 -12.50 3.95 -4.10
C THR A 153 -12.16 2.65 -4.81
N ALA A 154 -13.00 2.20 -5.74
CA ALA A 154 -12.80 0.96 -6.46
C ALA A 154 -11.50 0.97 -7.28
N LEU A 155 -11.19 2.08 -7.96
CA LEU A 155 -9.95 2.24 -8.71
C LEU A 155 -8.71 2.27 -7.81
N LEU A 156 -8.77 2.95 -6.66
CA LEU A 156 -7.67 2.97 -5.69
C LEU A 156 -7.46 1.60 -5.05
N LEU A 157 -8.53 0.85 -4.74
CA LEU A 157 -8.42 -0.54 -4.26
C LEU A 157 -7.72 -1.43 -5.29
N CYS A 158 -8.10 -1.33 -6.56
CA CYS A 158 -7.45 -2.09 -7.63
C CYS A 158 -5.97 -1.69 -7.80
N TRP A 159 -5.65 -0.40 -7.77
CA TRP A 159 -4.28 0.09 -7.86
C TRP A 159 -3.43 -0.41 -6.69
N CYS A 160 -3.86 -0.15 -5.44
CA CYS A 160 -3.16 -0.60 -4.24
C CYS A 160 -2.98 -2.12 -4.21
N ALA A 161 -3.99 -2.89 -4.64
CA ALA A 161 -3.89 -4.35 -4.66
C ALA A 161 -2.82 -4.83 -5.65
N LYS A 162 -2.75 -4.26 -6.85
CA LYS A 162 -1.69 -4.60 -7.82
C LYS A 162 -0.31 -4.22 -7.31
N GLU A 163 -0.16 -3.04 -6.68
CA GLU A 163 1.09 -2.65 -6.01
C GLU A 163 1.44 -3.59 -4.85
N THR A 164 0.46 -4.03 -4.07
CA THR A 164 0.65 -5.01 -2.98
C THR A 164 1.15 -6.35 -3.54
N ILE A 165 0.52 -6.88 -4.60
CA ILE A 165 0.92 -8.14 -5.25
C ILE A 165 2.29 -8.01 -5.91
N TYR A 166 2.57 -6.88 -6.58
CA TYR A 166 3.90 -6.61 -7.13
C TYR A 166 5.00 -6.64 -6.06
N LYS A 167 4.76 -6.03 -4.90
CA LYS A 167 5.69 -6.08 -3.76
C LYS A 167 5.80 -7.48 -3.16
N TYR A 168 4.70 -8.24 -3.11
CA TYR A 168 4.68 -9.61 -2.59
C TYR A 168 5.53 -10.56 -3.44
N PHE A 169 5.37 -10.50 -4.77
CA PHE A 169 6.12 -11.27 -5.77
C PHE A 169 7.27 -10.45 -6.39
N SER A 170 7.97 -9.66 -5.59
CA SER A 170 8.95 -8.67 -6.07
C SER A 170 10.05 -9.24 -6.97
N GLU A 171 10.43 -10.50 -6.78
CA GLU A 171 11.45 -11.19 -7.58
C GLU A 171 10.98 -11.49 -9.02
N GLU A 172 9.65 -11.61 -9.21
CA GLU A 172 9.05 -11.94 -10.51
C GLU A 172 8.90 -10.73 -11.43
N LYS A 173 8.93 -9.50 -10.89
CA LYS A 173 8.74 -8.26 -11.65
C LYS A 173 7.50 -8.31 -12.54
N LEU A 174 6.35 -8.68 -11.95
CA LEU A 174 5.08 -8.83 -12.65
C LEU A 174 4.66 -7.53 -13.36
N MET A 175 4.16 -7.67 -14.58
CA MET A 175 3.47 -6.58 -15.27
C MET A 175 2.03 -6.47 -14.77
N PHE A 176 1.37 -5.33 -14.96
CA PHE A 176 -0.01 -5.12 -14.46
C PHE A 176 -1.03 -6.05 -15.08
N ASP A 177 -0.86 -6.47 -16.33
CA ASP A 177 -1.72 -7.42 -17.03
C ASP A 177 -1.47 -8.89 -16.63
N GLU A 178 -0.41 -9.16 -15.88
CA GLU A 178 -0.13 -10.47 -15.27
C GLU A 178 -0.71 -10.62 -13.86
N MET A 179 -1.40 -9.59 -13.38
CA MET A 179 -2.08 -9.57 -12.09
C MET A 179 -3.58 -9.32 -12.31
N GLN A 180 -4.43 -10.29 -11.96
CA GLN A 180 -5.88 -10.19 -12.15
C GLN A 180 -6.61 -9.92 -10.85
N ILE A 181 -7.35 -8.83 -10.81
CA ILE A 181 -8.19 -8.43 -9.67
C ILE A 181 -9.58 -9.07 -9.78
N CYS A 182 -10.09 -9.55 -8.64
CA CYS A 182 -11.47 -10.00 -8.47
C CYS A 182 -12.08 -9.24 -7.29
N LEU A 183 -12.62 -8.04 -7.58
CA LEU A 183 -13.31 -7.17 -6.64
C LEU A 183 -14.82 -7.25 -6.94
N GLU A 184 -15.59 -7.91 -6.08
CA GLU A 184 -17.04 -8.12 -6.25
C GLU A 184 -17.86 -7.10 -5.47
N GLU A 185 -17.34 -6.65 -4.34
CA GLU A 185 -17.95 -5.62 -3.50
C GLU A 185 -16.89 -4.87 -2.71
N PHE A 186 -17.22 -3.70 -2.19
CA PHE A 186 -16.34 -2.96 -1.30
C PHE A 186 -17.12 -2.10 -0.32
N GLY A 187 -16.51 -1.91 0.86
CA GLY A 187 -16.98 -1.07 1.96
C GLY A 187 -15.80 -0.33 2.60
N GLN A 188 -15.86 -0.05 3.90
CA GLN A 188 -14.77 0.59 4.63
C GLN A 188 -13.59 -0.37 4.87
N GLU A 189 -13.86 -1.65 5.06
CA GLU A 189 -12.88 -2.72 5.17
C GLU A 189 -13.43 -4.01 4.58
N GLY A 190 -12.56 -4.95 4.24
CA GLY A 190 -12.95 -6.24 3.70
C GLY A 190 -11.77 -6.96 3.04
N THR A 191 -12.14 -7.97 2.25
CA THR A 191 -11.17 -8.77 1.50
C THR A 191 -11.66 -8.99 0.08
N PHE A 192 -10.72 -9.12 -0.86
CA PHE A 192 -10.95 -9.59 -2.21
C PHE A 192 -9.72 -10.34 -2.71
N TYR A 193 -9.71 -10.76 -3.96
CA TYR A 193 -8.62 -11.56 -4.49
C TYR A 193 -7.85 -10.86 -5.60
N CYS A 194 -6.54 -11.13 -5.62
CA CYS A 194 -5.69 -10.84 -6.76
C CYS A 194 -4.89 -12.09 -7.13
N THR A 195 -4.88 -12.44 -8.41
CA THR A 195 -4.19 -13.64 -8.92
C THR A 195 -2.94 -13.23 -9.68
N ASN A 196 -1.79 -13.81 -9.31
CA ASN A 196 -0.61 -13.83 -10.16
C ASN A 196 -0.84 -14.84 -11.29
N LEU A 197 -1.04 -14.34 -12.50
CA LEU A 197 -1.38 -15.17 -13.66
C LEU A 197 -0.20 -16.00 -14.18
N ARG A 198 1.06 -15.63 -13.86
CA ARG A 198 2.22 -16.43 -14.27
C ARG A 198 2.30 -17.77 -13.56
N GLN A 199 1.94 -17.79 -12.28
CA GLN A 199 2.01 -18.98 -11.44
C GLN A 199 0.65 -19.56 -11.09
N ASP A 200 -0.43 -18.91 -11.49
CA ASP A 200 -1.81 -19.22 -11.09
C ASP A 200 -1.99 -19.22 -9.56
N ILE A 201 -1.34 -18.26 -8.89
CA ILE A 201 -1.41 -18.13 -7.43
C ILE A 201 -2.40 -17.03 -7.08
N LYS A 202 -3.48 -17.43 -6.42
CA LYS A 202 -4.50 -16.53 -5.89
C LYS A 202 -4.14 -16.08 -4.47
N LYS A 203 -4.06 -14.77 -4.24
CA LYS A 203 -3.80 -14.17 -2.93
C LYS A 203 -5.02 -13.39 -2.44
N THR A 204 -5.30 -13.52 -1.14
CA THR A 204 -6.30 -12.70 -0.47
C THR A 204 -5.67 -11.32 -0.20
N ILE A 205 -6.33 -10.28 -0.67
CA ILE A 205 -6.02 -8.89 -0.36
C ILE A 205 -6.98 -8.43 0.73
N THR A 206 -6.45 -8.06 1.87
CA THR A 206 -7.21 -7.38 2.91
C THR A 206 -7.04 -5.88 2.74
N TYR A 207 -8.13 -5.13 2.90
CA TYR A 207 -8.09 -3.68 2.74
C TYR A 207 -8.81 -2.96 3.86
N MET A 208 -8.44 -1.70 4.03
CA MET A 208 -9.18 -0.69 4.79
C MET A 208 -9.10 0.65 4.07
N GLN A 209 -10.15 1.44 4.18
CA GLN A 209 -10.21 2.74 3.54
C GLN A 209 -11.09 3.72 4.34
N ASN A 210 -10.84 5.00 4.17
CA ASN A 210 -11.64 6.10 4.69
C ASN A 210 -11.59 7.29 3.72
N GLU A 211 -12.01 8.47 4.16
CA GLU A 211 -12.00 9.70 3.35
C GLU A 211 -10.60 10.21 2.98
N GLU A 212 -9.53 9.73 3.62
CA GLU A 212 -8.17 10.23 3.41
C GLU A 212 -7.28 9.24 2.63
N PHE A 213 -7.45 7.93 2.83
CA PHE A 213 -6.57 6.90 2.26
C PHE A 213 -7.29 5.60 1.90
N VAL A 214 -6.63 4.81 1.07
CA VAL A 214 -6.86 3.37 0.83
C VAL A 214 -5.58 2.62 1.17
N LEU A 215 -5.69 1.54 1.94
CA LEU A 215 -4.59 0.67 2.31
C LEU A 215 -4.96 -0.78 1.99
N THR A 216 -4.03 -1.52 1.37
CA THR A 216 -4.17 -2.96 1.11
C THR A 216 -2.95 -3.71 1.61
N TYR A 217 -3.15 -4.95 2.06
CA TYR A 217 -2.06 -5.84 2.46
C TYR A 217 -2.39 -7.31 2.20
N THR A 218 -1.35 -8.16 2.16
CA THR A 218 -1.45 -9.63 2.03
C THR A 218 -0.34 -10.32 2.81
N LEU A 219 -0.60 -11.60 3.17
CA LEU A 219 0.32 -12.54 3.81
C LEU A 219 0.56 -13.74 2.91
#